data_a6228609448863b6d53b509ee06bd577
#
_entry.id   a6228609448863b6d53b509ee06bd577
#
_cell.length_a   1.000
_cell.length_b   1.000
_cell.length_c   1.000
_cell.angle_alpha   90.00
_cell.angle_beta   90.00
_cell.angle_gamma   90.00
#
_symmetry.space_group_name_H-M   'P 1'
#
loop_
_entity.id
_entity.type
_entity.pdbx_description
1 polymer ?
#
loop_
_entity_poly.entity_id
_entity_poly.type
_entity_poly.pdbx_seq_one_letter_code
_entity_poly.pdbx_strand_id
1 'polypeptide(L)'
;MSTASADFFTGSAVMRPGAQGTGGAGTSFIWYNTSNALTSNNVYSTASATASPISNYTGYTNYLTVNDFNAYIPSSATINGITVSVERKNTFNGIADSLSVSTDAVFLMYDVAGTATTIGSKKSSATTWTSTDVVETFGSSSDLWGRSWTADEVMNTNFGVALSAYLNYTYSVEGSGPGSSTAVDAITVTIDYTDTAPTRRRGIFTSRATLRTI
;
A
#
# COMPACT_ATOMS: atom_id res chain seq x y z
N MET A 1 -22.71 -18.89 -9.35
CA MET A 1 -21.37 -18.30 -9.21
C MET A 1 -21.30 -17.68 -7.83
N SER A 2 -20.40 -18.13 -6.99
CA SER A 2 -20.19 -17.51 -5.68
C SER A 2 -19.15 -16.42 -5.87
N THR A 3 -19.57 -15.16 -5.76
CA THR A 3 -18.62 -14.06 -5.61
C THR A 3 -18.11 -14.14 -4.18
N ALA A 4 -16.87 -14.55 -3.99
CA ALA A 4 -16.25 -14.43 -2.68
C ALA A 4 -15.98 -12.95 -2.42
N SER A 5 -16.33 -12.53 -1.21
CA SER A 5 -15.99 -11.19 -0.71
C SER A 5 -14.48 -11.04 -0.62
N ALA A 6 -14.02 -9.83 -0.81
CA ALA A 6 -12.61 -9.48 -0.71
C ALA A 6 -12.03 -9.85 0.67
N ASP A 7 -10.85 -10.43 0.67
CA ASP A 7 -10.07 -10.69 1.87
C ASP A 7 -9.05 -9.57 2.09
N PHE A 8 -8.83 -9.18 3.36
CA PHE A 8 -7.83 -8.20 3.74
C PHE A 8 -6.53 -8.92 4.10
N PHE A 9 -5.43 -8.37 3.62
CA PHE A 9 -4.11 -8.93 3.85
C PHE A 9 -3.17 -7.87 4.43
N THR A 10 -2.31 -8.31 5.33
CA THR A 10 -1.24 -7.49 5.90
C THR A 10 0.10 -8.14 5.63
N GLY A 11 1.13 -7.35 5.38
CA GLY A 11 2.45 -7.85 5.03
C GLY A 11 3.58 -7.14 5.74
N SER A 12 4.81 -7.42 5.34
CA SER A 12 6.00 -6.76 5.85
C SER A 12 6.21 -5.40 5.20
N ALA A 13 6.57 -4.37 5.97
CA ALA A 13 6.92 -3.07 5.46
C ALA A 13 8.45 -2.94 5.31
N VAL A 14 8.88 -2.50 4.15
CA VAL A 14 10.29 -2.30 3.83
C VAL A 14 10.46 -0.96 3.11
N MET A 15 11.43 -0.14 3.56
CA MET A 15 11.83 1.05 2.82
C MET A 15 12.77 0.64 1.69
N ARG A 16 12.47 1.05 0.46
CA ARG A 16 13.28 0.80 -0.72
C ARG A 16 13.67 2.11 -1.38
N PRO A 17 14.91 2.27 -1.86
CA PRO A 17 15.25 3.37 -2.74
C PRO A 17 14.48 3.17 -4.05
N GLY A 18 13.47 4.00 -4.27
CA GLY A 18 12.72 4.03 -5.52
C GLY A 18 13.32 5.00 -6.52
N ALA A 19 12.73 5.10 -7.72
CA ALA A 19 13.04 6.18 -8.62
C ALA A 19 12.70 7.49 -7.89
N GLN A 20 13.73 8.28 -7.61
CA GLN A 20 13.56 9.59 -7.00
C GLN A 20 12.82 10.47 -8.00
N GLY A 21 11.72 11.07 -7.58
CA GLY A 21 11.16 12.17 -8.32
C GLY A 21 12.24 13.24 -8.49
N THR A 22 12.27 13.90 -9.64
CA THR A 22 13.13 15.05 -9.90
C THR A 22 12.67 16.24 -9.06
N GLY A 23 12.87 16.15 -7.76
CA GLY A 23 12.71 17.27 -6.84
C GLY A 23 14.01 18.02 -6.70
N GLY A 24 13.97 19.33 -6.44
CA GLY A 24 15.09 20.22 -6.41
C GLY A 24 16.32 19.71 -5.65
N ALA A 25 17.47 20.21 -6.01
CA ALA A 25 18.80 19.73 -5.67
C ALA A 25 18.94 19.18 -4.24
N GLY A 26 19.17 17.91 -4.12
CA GLY A 26 19.90 17.32 -3.00
C GLY A 26 19.10 16.90 -1.76
N THR A 27 17.77 17.07 -1.67
CA THR A 27 17.00 16.68 -0.50
C THR A 27 16.07 15.52 -0.83
N SER A 28 16.30 14.37 -0.21
CA SER A 28 15.40 13.22 -0.26
C SER A 28 14.59 13.17 1.01
N PHE A 29 13.28 12.87 0.89
CA PHE A 29 12.47 12.54 2.04
C PHE A 29 12.51 11.02 2.24
N ILE A 30 13.05 10.59 3.35
CA ILE A 30 13.15 9.17 3.70
C ILE A 30 12.12 8.79 4.76
N TRP A 31 11.64 7.54 4.62
CA TRP A 31 10.71 6.95 5.59
C TRP A 31 11.48 6.34 6.75
N TYR A 32 10.96 6.60 7.95
CA TYR A 32 11.41 6.02 9.21
C TYR A 32 10.33 5.12 9.79
N ASN A 33 10.73 4.14 10.60
CA ASN A 33 9.84 3.20 11.28
C ASN A 33 8.86 2.52 10.30
N THR A 34 9.39 2.03 9.18
CA THR A 34 8.58 1.53 8.06
C THR A 34 7.68 0.35 8.43
N SER A 35 8.04 -0.42 9.47
CA SER A 35 7.20 -1.50 10.02
C SER A 35 5.87 -1.00 10.60
N ASN A 36 5.75 0.27 10.93
CA ASN A 36 4.51 0.83 11.46
C ASN A 36 3.40 0.94 10.40
N ALA A 37 3.74 0.85 9.11
CA ALA A 37 2.75 0.82 8.02
C ALA A 37 2.05 -0.54 7.85
N LEU A 38 2.31 -1.50 8.75
CA LEU A 38 1.71 -2.85 8.68
C LEU A 38 0.36 -2.95 9.36
N THR A 39 0.06 -2.10 10.34
CA THR A 39 -1.09 -2.28 11.24
C THR A 39 -1.69 -0.95 11.62
N SER A 40 -2.99 -0.78 11.39
CA SER A 40 -3.76 0.38 11.84
C SER A 40 -3.84 0.37 13.38
N ASN A 41 -3.00 1.18 14.02
CA ASN A 41 -2.88 1.23 15.50
C ASN A 41 -2.46 2.61 16.02
N ASN A 42 -2.48 3.63 15.16
CA ASN A 42 -2.03 4.99 15.42
C ASN A 42 -0.52 5.12 15.74
N VAL A 43 0.28 4.16 15.28
CA VAL A 43 1.75 4.22 15.31
C VAL A 43 2.25 4.26 13.86
N TYR A 44 2.93 5.32 13.47
CA TYR A 44 3.10 5.69 12.06
C TYR A 44 4.51 5.44 11.52
N SER A 45 4.57 5.04 10.26
CA SER A 45 5.73 5.29 9.43
C SER A 45 5.74 6.78 9.06
N THR A 46 6.85 7.46 9.27
CA THR A 46 6.92 8.91 9.02
C THR A 46 8.01 9.24 8.02
N ALA A 47 7.79 10.25 7.18
CA ALA A 47 8.85 10.75 6.32
C ALA A 47 9.25 12.17 6.71
N SER A 48 10.56 12.42 6.66
CA SER A 48 11.18 13.69 6.99
C SER A 48 12.23 14.04 5.93
N ALA A 49 12.48 15.33 5.74
CA ALA A 49 13.60 15.77 4.92
C ALA A 49 14.93 15.36 5.56
N THR A 50 15.90 14.96 4.74
CA THR A 50 17.27 14.65 5.20
C THR A 50 18.10 15.91 5.46
N ALA A 51 17.67 17.06 4.96
CA ALA A 51 18.26 18.37 5.21
C ALA A 51 17.14 19.39 5.49
N SER A 52 17.48 20.43 6.24
CA SER A 52 16.56 21.53 6.53
C SER A 52 16.50 22.49 5.35
N PRO A 53 15.45 22.51 4.53
CA PRO A 53 15.29 23.56 3.55
C PRO A 53 15.02 24.89 4.28
N ILE A 54 15.68 25.93 3.83
CA ILE A 54 15.54 27.31 4.36
C ILE A 54 14.74 28.21 3.41
N SER A 55 14.14 27.62 2.38
CA SER A 55 13.35 28.30 1.34
C SER A 55 12.21 27.39 0.89
N ASN A 56 11.30 27.93 0.10
CA ASN A 56 10.26 27.14 -0.54
C ASN A 56 10.84 25.91 -1.21
N TYR A 57 10.30 24.76 -0.88
CA TYR A 57 10.81 23.48 -1.33
C TYR A 57 9.69 22.52 -1.69
N THR A 58 9.87 21.84 -2.81
CA THR A 58 9.00 20.74 -3.21
C THR A 58 9.82 19.46 -3.39
N GLY A 59 9.24 18.34 -3.07
CA GLY A 59 9.93 17.06 -3.22
C GLY A 59 9.03 15.86 -3.08
N TYR A 60 9.63 14.70 -3.28
CA TYR A 60 8.96 13.41 -3.19
C TYR A 60 9.64 12.56 -2.13
N THR A 61 8.85 11.72 -1.45
CA THR A 61 9.45 10.69 -0.61
C THR A 61 10.05 9.58 -1.47
N ASN A 62 11.00 8.86 -0.90
CA ASN A 62 11.31 7.52 -1.40
C ASN A 62 10.05 6.65 -1.34
N TYR A 63 10.05 5.50 -2.00
CA TYR A 63 8.93 4.57 -1.84
C TYR A 63 8.92 3.96 -0.44
N LEU A 64 7.76 4.04 0.22
CA LEU A 64 7.41 3.15 1.32
C LEU A 64 6.83 1.89 0.70
N THR A 65 7.47 0.75 0.94
CA THR A 65 7.04 -0.51 0.36
C THR A 65 6.51 -1.47 1.42
N VAL A 66 5.45 -2.16 1.09
CA VAL A 66 4.83 -3.22 1.89
C VAL A 66 4.63 -4.43 1.00
N ASN A 67 5.07 -5.59 1.44
CA ASN A 67 4.92 -6.86 0.73
C ASN A 67 4.60 -8.00 1.69
N ASP A 68 4.50 -9.23 1.18
CA ASP A 68 4.21 -10.44 1.97
C ASP A 68 2.84 -10.37 2.69
N PHE A 69 1.80 -10.10 1.92
CA PHE A 69 0.43 -9.97 2.43
C PHE A 69 -0.20 -11.29 2.90
N ASN A 70 0.49 -12.41 2.73
CA ASN A 70 0.06 -13.75 3.15
C ASN A 70 -1.39 -14.10 2.73
N ALA A 71 -1.73 -13.79 1.50
CA ALA A 71 -3.04 -14.02 0.91
C ALA A 71 -3.31 -15.51 0.67
N TYR A 72 -4.56 -15.92 0.80
CA TYR A 72 -5.02 -17.23 0.33
C TYR A 72 -6.16 -17.07 -0.67
N ILE A 73 -5.87 -17.35 -1.94
CA ILE A 73 -6.82 -17.29 -3.04
C ILE A 73 -6.78 -18.64 -3.76
N PRO A 74 -7.93 -19.25 -4.10
CA PRO A 74 -7.94 -20.49 -4.87
C PRO A 74 -7.15 -20.35 -6.17
N SER A 75 -6.31 -21.32 -6.51
CA SER A 75 -5.49 -21.27 -7.74
C SER A 75 -6.30 -21.24 -9.03
N SER A 76 -7.57 -21.65 -8.97
CA SER A 76 -8.54 -21.57 -10.07
C SER A 76 -9.25 -20.21 -10.16
N ALA A 77 -9.01 -19.30 -9.22
CA ALA A 77 -9.69 -18.03 -9.18
C ALA A 77 -9.23 -17.10 -10.30
N THR A 78 -10.18 -16.37 -10.84
CA THR A 78 -9.93 -15.23 -11.72
C THR A 78 -9.89 -13.96 -10.87
N ILE A 79 -8.80 -13.21 -10.92
CA ILE A 79 -8.69 -11.92 -10.26
C ILE A 79 -9.50 -10.90 -11.04
N ASN A 80 -10.42 -10.22 -10.36
CA ASN A 80 -11.30 -9.22 -10.94
C ASN A 80 -10.81 -7.80 -10.73
N GLY A 81 -10.21 -7.53 -9.55
CA GLY A 81 -9.71 -6.21 -9.22
C GLY A 81 -8.84 -6.22 -7.96
N ILE A 82 -8.09 -5.14 -7.81
CA ILE A 82 -7.19 -4.92 -6.68
C ILE A 82 -7.41 -3.51 -6.16
N THR A 83 -7.74 -3.40 -4.87
CA THR A 83 -7.88 -2.14 -4.17
C THR A 83 -6.78 -2.02 -3.13
N VAL A 84 -6.03 -0.92 -3.17
CA VAL A 84 -5.06 -0.54 -2.15
C VAL A 84 -5.67 0.53 -1.28
N SER A 85 -5.64 0.34 0.04
CA SER A 85 -6.07 1.35 1.01
C SER A 85 -4.86 1.82 1.82
N VAL A 86 -4.71 3.14 1.92
CA VAL A 86 -3.62 3.80 2.64
C VAL A 86 -4.23 4.66 3.74
N GLU A 87 -4.00 4.31 4.99
CA GLU A 87 -4.36 5.12 6.14
C GLU A 87 -3.22 6.10 6.44
N ARG A 88 -3.52 7.38 6.34
CA ARG A 88 -2.51 8.42 6.28
C ARG A 88 -2.95 9.74 6.87
N LYS A 89 -1.99 10.56 7.30
CA LYS A 89 -2.21 11.97 7.71
C LYS A 89 -0.99 12.84 7.49
N ASN A 90 -1.21 14.14 7.56
CA ASN A 90 -0.16 15.14 7.69
C ASN A 90 0.13 15.38 9.18
N THR A 91 1.39 15.24 9.60
CA THR A 91 1.83 15.44 11.00
C THR A 91 2.69 16.69 11.15
N PHE A 92 2.55 17.64 10.23
CA PHE A 92 3.39 18.83 10.23
C PHE A 92 3.27 19.60 11.56
N ASN A 93 4.42 19.79 12.20
CA ASN A 93 4.60 20.55 13.44
C ASN A 93 5.79 21.51 13.36
N GLY A 94 6.23 21.83 12.13
CA GLY A 94 7.38 22.69 11.88
C GLY A 94 7.04 24.18 11.89
N ILE A 95 8.03 25.00 11.59
CA ILE A 95 7.97 26.46 11.53
C ILE A 95 7.76 27.00 10.09
N ALA A 96 7.58 26.13 9.08
CA ALA A 96 7.13 26.57 7.77
C ALA A 96 5.75 27.24 7.87
N ASP A 97 5.44 28.18 7.00
CA ASP A 97 4.14 28.82 7.00
C ASP A 97 3.05 27.87 6.57
N SER A 98 3.38 26.97 5.67
CA SER A 98 2.48 25.91 5.25
C SER A 98 3.22 24.67 4.71
N LEU A 99 2.59 23.53 4.83
CA LEU A 99 2.95 22.30 4.16
C LEU A 99 1.71 21.69 3.55
N SER A 100 1.75 21.41 2.26
CA SER A 100 0.81 20.50 1.64
C SER A 100 1.47 19.16 1.30
N VAL A 101 0.77 18.08 1.60
CA VAL A 101 1.16 16.70 1.28
C VAL A 101 0.06 16.08 0.44
N SER A 102 0.43 15.34 -0.58
CA SER A 102 -0.50 14.55 -1.39
C SER A 102 0.14 13.22 -1.80
N THR A 103 -0.67 12.27 -2.26
CA THR A 103 -0.17 10.99 -2.75
C THR A 103 0.37 11.13 -4.18
N ASP A 104 1.70 11.11 -4.33
CA ASP A 104 2.32 11.17 -5.68
C ASP A 104 2.11 9.88 -6.43
N ALA A 105 2.43 8.75 -5.83
CA ALA A 105 2.34 7.46 -6.52
C ALA A 105 1.94 6.33 -5.57
N VAL A 106 1.07 5.49 -6.08
CA VAL A 106 0.82 4.14 -5.58
C VAL A 106 0.99 3.18 -6.75
N PHE A 107 1.84 2.18 -6.58
CA PHE A 107 2.05 1.10 -7.53
C PHE A 107 1.85 -0.25 -6.85
N LEU A 108 1.38 -1.23 -7.60
CA LEU A 108 1.66 -2.61 -7.27
C LEU A 108 3.12 -2.91 -7.63
N MET A 109 3.76 -3.82 -6.90
CA MET A 109 5.17 -4.14 -7.10
C MET A 109 5.47 -5.62 -6.85
N TYR A 110 6.64 -6.06 -7.35
CA TYR A 110 7.34 -7.22 -6.84
C TYR A 110 8.67 -6.82 -6.23
N ASP A 111 8.97 -7.41 -5.07
CA ASP A 111 10.31 -7.34 -4.50
C ASP A 111 11.18 -8.41 -5.13
N VAL A 112 12.10 -8.02 -6.00
CA VAL A 112 13.05 -8.94 -6.64
C VAL A 112 14.43 -8.74 -6.01
N ALA A 113 14.86 -9.70 -5.20
CA ALA A 113 16.17 -9.70 -4.56
C ALA A 113 16.49 -8.40 -3.79
N GLY A 114 15.52 -7.87 -3.08
CA GLY A 114 15.68 -6.63 -2.33
C GLY A 114 15.44 -5.35 -3.11
N THR A 115 15.01 -5.45 -4.37
CA THR A 115 14.69 -4.29 -5.21
C THR A 115 13.20 -4.29 -5.55
N ALA A 116 12.50 -3.21 -5.16
CA ALA A 116 11.10 -3.03 -5.52
C ALA A 116 10.99 -2.70 -7.02
N THR A 117 10.35 -3.60 -7.77
CA THR A 117 10.03 -3.38 -9.18
C THR A 117 8.54 -3.05 -9.29
N THR A 118 8.23 -1.83 -9.69
CA THR A 118 6.84 -1.38 -9.88
C THR A 118 6.21 -2.06 -11.09
N ILE A 119 4.94 -2.44 -10.96
CA ILE A 119 4.21 -3.19 -11.97
C ILE A 119 2.85 -2.54 -12.18
N GLY A 120 2.44 -2.49 -13.44
CA GLY A 120 1.14 -1.93 -13.82
C GLY A 120 1.10 -0.41 -13.81
N SER A 121 -0.10 0.14 -13.72
CA SER A 121 -0.34 1.58 -13.85
C SER A 121 -0.10 2.32 -12.55
N LYS A 122 0.58 3.46 -12.62
CA LYS A 122 0.67 4.43 -11.51
C LYS A 122 -0.73 4.95 -11.16
N LYS A 123 -1.01 5.03 -9.86
CA LYS A 123 -2.13 5.80 -9.35
C LYS A 123 -1.60 6.93 -8.48
N SER A 124 -2.33 8.03 -8.43
CA SER A 124 -1.97 9.22 -7.66
C SER A 124 -3.24 9.96 -7.21
N SER A 125 -3.08 10.86 -6.25
CA SER A 125 -4.16 11.72 -5.81
C SER A 125 -3.62 13.11 -5.49
N ALA A 126 -4.29 14.13 -5.98
CA ALA A 126 -4.01 15.52 -5.63
C ALA A 126 -4.69 15.94 -4.30
N THR A 127 -5.45 15.05 -3.66
CA THR A 127 -6.09 15.32 -2.38
C THR A 127 -5.05 15.58 -1.31
N THR A 128 -5.10 16.77 -0.71
CA THR A 128 -4.18 17.13 0.37
C THR A 128 -4.45 16.29 1.61
N TRP A 129 -3.38 15.77 2.21
CA TRP A 129 -3.46 15.02 3.45
C TRP A 129 -3.84 15.93 4.61
N THR A 130 -4.84 15.53 5.37
CA THR A 130 -5.35 16.25 6.54
C THR A 130 -4.53 15.90 7.80
N SER A 131 -4.67 16.68 8.86
CA SER A 131 -4.04 16.41 10.16
C SER A 131 -4.70 15.25 10.93
N THR A 132 -5.87 14.79 10.48
CA THR A 132 -6.57 13.62 11.00
C THR A 132 -6.33 12.42 10.09
N ASP A 133 -6.35 11.21 10.66
CA ASP A 133 -6.24 9.99 9.87
C ASP A 133 -7.39 9.87 8.89
N VAL A 134 -7.04 9.58 7.65
CA VAL A 134 -7.98 9.32 6.56
C VAL A 134 -7.49 8.13 5.77
N VAL A 135 -8.39 7.21 5.47
CA VAL A 135 -8.12 6.11 4.53
C VAL A 135 -8.39 6.62 3.12
N GLU A 136 -7.36 6.56 2.28
CA GLU A 136 -7.46 6.83 0.85
C GLU A 136 -7.34 5.53 0.08
N THR A 137 -8.19 5.35 -0.94
CA THR A 137 -8.24 4.10 -1.72
C THR A 137 -7.84 4.32 -3.17
N PHE A 138 -7.11 3.36 -3.73
CA PHE A 138 -6.62 3.33 -5.10
C PHE A 138 -6.99 2.01 -5.75
N GLY A 139 -7.47 2.06 -6.98
CA GLY A 139 -8.03 0.90 -7.64
C GLY A 139 -9.50 0.65 -7.26
N SER A 140 -9.99 -0.52 -7.56
CA SER A 140 -11.38 -0.94 -7.26
C SER A 140 -11.52 -2.45 -7.43
N SER A 141 -12.72 -2.98 -7.10
CA SER A 141 -13.10 -4.38 -7.32
C SER A 141 -13.06 -4.85 -8.79
N SER A 142 -12.85 -3.94 -9.74
CA SER A 142 -12.74 -4.23 -11.17
C SER A 142 -11.48 -3.63 -11.82
N ASP A 143 -10.61 -3.01 -11.04
CA ASP A 143 -9.40 -2.38 -11.55
C ASP A 143 -8.21 -3.33 -11.41
N LEU A 144 -7.67 -3.74 -12.54
CA LEU A 144 -6.52 -4.66 -12.64
C LEU A 144 -5.18 -3.94 -12.78
N TRP A 145 -5.14 -2.61 -12.57
CA TRP A 145 -3.91 -1.80 -12.66
C TRP A 145 -3.19 -1.93 -14.01
N GLY A 146 -3.96 -2.06 -15.09
CA GLY A 146 -3.46 -2.09 -16.45
C GLY A 146 -2.89 -3.44 -16.92
N ARG A 147 -3.08 -4.53 -16.17
CA ARG A 147 -2.67 -5.89 -16.57
C ARG A 147 -3.59 -6.95 -15.96
N SER A 148 -3.55 -8.17 -16.50
CA SER A 148 -4.17 -9.33 -15.84
C SER A 148 -3.25 -9.89 -14.74
N TRP A 149 -3.87 -10.54 -13.75
CA TRP A 149 -3.21 -11.15 -12.61
C TRP A 149 -3.64 -12.60 -12.45
N THR A 150 -2.73 -13.46 -12.07
CA THR A 150 -3.03 -14.82 -11.61
C THR A 150 -3.11 -14.85 -10.08
N ALA A 151 -3.79 -15.88 -9.54
CA ALA A 151 -3.83 -16.09 -8.10
C ALA A 151 -2.41 -16.26 -7.50
N ASP A 152 -1.55 -17.01 -8.18
CA ASP A 152 -0.17 -17.26 -7.73
C ASP A 152 0.66 -15.97 -7.69
N GLU A 153 0.42 -15.03 -8.62
CA GLU A 153 1.13 -13.74 -8.62
C GLU A 153 0.76 -12.90 -7.40
N VAL A 154 -0.53 -12.77 -7.07
CA VAL A 154 -0.98 -11.94 -5.94
C VAL A 154 -0.77 -12.61 -4.58
N MET A 155 -0.60 -13.93 -4.53
CA MET A 155 -0.23 -14.68 -3.33
C MET A 155 1.28 -14.76 -3.10
N ASN A 156 2.09 -14.29 -4.03
CA ASN A 156 3.54 -14.34 -3.90
C ASN A 156 4.01 -13.41 -2.77
N THR A 157 4.91 -13.88 -1.92
CA THR A 157 5.46 -13.09 -0.80
C THR A 157 6.15 -11.81 -1.25
N ASN A 158 6.62 -11.78 -2.51
CA ASN A 158 7.24 -10.60 -3.11
C ASN A 158 6.20 -9.60 -3.66
N PHE A 159 4.92 -10.01 -3.80
CA PHE A 159 3.86 -9.09 -4.22
C PHE A 159 3.63 -8.03 -3.15
N GLY A 160 3.51 -6.78 -3.56
CA GLY A 160 3.40 -5.67 -2.63
C GLY A 160 2.91 -4.37 -3.25
N VAL A 161 3.01 -3.33 -2.43
CA VAL A 161 2.63 -1.95 -2.75
C VAL A 161 3.83 -1.04 -2.53
N ALA A 162 4.04 -0.08 -3.43
CA ALA A 162 4.98 1.02 -3.29
C ALA A 162 4.23 2.34 -3.27
N LEU A 163 4.42 3.13 -2.22
CA LEU A 163 3.80 4.45 -2.00
C LEU A 163 4.86 5.54 -1.99
N SER A 164 4.65 6.63 -2.73
CA SER A 164 5.37 7.89 -2.51
C SER A 164 4.40 9.05 -2.28
N ALA A 165 4.84 10.01 -1.47
CA ALA A 165 4.13 11.25 -1.21
C ALA A 165 4.86 12.44 -1.85
N TYR A 166 4.11 13.42 -2.33
CA TYR A 166 4.60 14.72 -2.76
C TYR A 166 4.42 15.72 -1.63
N LEU A 167 5.47 16.49 -1.35
CA LEU A 167 5.50 17.51 -0.30
C LEU A 167 5.81 18.88 -0.91
N ASN A 168 5.08 19.88 -0.47
CA ASN A 168 5.31 21.27 -0.86
C ASN A 168 5.34 22.14 0.40
N TYR A 169 6.55 22.61 0.74
CA TYR A 169 6.79 23.52 1.85
C TYR A 169 6.85 24.97 1.36
N THR A 170 6.18 25.85 2.09
CA THR A 170 6.24 27.30 1.88
C THR A 170 6.81 27.95 3.14
N TYR A 171 7.80 28.83 2.96
CA TYR A 171 8.45 29.58 4.03
C TYR A 171 8.36 31.08 3.73
N SER A 172 7.93 31.88 4.71
CA SER A 172 7.97 33.35 4.63
C SER A 172 9.23 33.92 5.28
N VAL A 173 9.87 33.17 6.17
CA VAL A 173 11.08 33.60 6.91
C VAL A 173 12.06 32.43 6.96
N GLU A 174 13.37 32.72 6.84
CA GLU A 174 14.42 31.72 7.07
C GLU A 174 14.33 31.16 8.50
N GLY A 175 14.11 29.88 8.63
CA GLY A 175 13.91 29.21 9.90
C GLY A 175 14.46 27.78 9.92
N SER A 176 14.48 27.18 11.07
CA SER A 176 14.93 25.80 11.27
C SER A 176 13.97 24.81 10.58
N GLY A 177 14.54 23.80 9.99
CA GLY A 177 13.94 22.91 9.02
C GLY A 177 12.70 22.14 9.42
N PRO A 178 12.17 21.37 8.47
CA PRO A 178 10.91 20.67 8.65
C PRO A 178 11.04 19.57 9.71
N GLY A 179 10.07 19.54 10.61
CA GLY A 179 9.79 18.35 11.40
C GLY A 179 9.24 17.23 10.50
N SER A 180 8.96 16.08 11.09
CA SER A 180 8.22 15.01 10.43
C SER A 180 6.91 15.55 9.86
N SER A 181 6.59 15.22 8.63
CA SER A 181 5.52 15.92 7.91
C SER A 181 4.48 14.97 7.29
N THR A 182 4.85 13.72 7.08
CA THR A 182 3.96 12.71 6.52
C THR A 182 3.91 11.52 7.45
N ALA A 183 2.74 10.92 7.60
CA ALA A 183 2.53 9.74 8.41
C ALA A 183 1.61 8.75 7.69
N VAL A 184 2.01 7.48 7.69
CA VAL A 184 1.23 6.34 7.21
C VAL A 184 1.11 5.34 8.34
N ASP A 185 -0.14 5.01 8.72
CA ASP A 185 -0.43 4.03 9.76
C ASP A 185 -0.53 2.61 9.17
N ALA A 186 -1.30 2.47 8.09
CA ALA A 186 -1.46 1.17 7.47
C ALA A 186 -1.59 1.24 5.95
N ILE A 187 -1.03 0.23 5.29
CA ILE A 187 -1.28 -0.07 3.88
C ILE A 187 -1.89 -1.46 3.81
N THR A 188 -3.10 -1.56 3.26
CA THR A 188 -3.81 -2.83 3.07
C THR A 188 -4.16 -3.05 1.61
N VAL A 189 -4.26 -4.31 1.21
CA VAL A 189 -4.67 -4.71 -0.13
C VAL A 189 -5.91 -5.57 -0.03
N THR A 190 -6.89 -5.29 -0.88
CA THR A 190 -8.08 -6.10 -1.07
C THR A 190 -8.04 -6.68 -2.48
N ILE A 191 -8.14 -8.00 -2.58
CA ILE A 191 -8.20 -8.71 -3.85
C ILE A 191 -9.62 -9.19 -4.09
N ASP A 192 -10.24 -8.69 -5.15
CA ASP A 192 -11.54 -9.17 -5.62
C ASP A 192 -11.33 -10.28 -6.65
N TYR A 193 -11.98 -11.42 -6.45
CA TYR A 193 -11.85 -12.57 -7.34
C TYR A 193 -13.13 -13.35 -7.50
N THR A 194 -13.22 -14.13 -8.57
CA THR A 194 -14.27 -15.10 -8.80
C THR A 194 -13.66 -16.49 -8.81
N ASP A 195 -14.10 -17.35 -7.89
CA ASP A 195 -13.71 -18.75 -7.90
C ASP A 195 -14.66 -19.55 -8.80
N THR A 196 -14.09 -20.15 -9.84
CA THR A 196 -14.81 -20.99 -10.80
C THR A 196 -14.67 -22.47 -10.49
N ALA A 197 -13.96 -22.85 -9.45
CA ALA A 197 -13.86 -24.23 -9.06
C ALA A 197 -15.26 -24.83 -8.80
N PRO A 198 -15.57 -26.00 -9.37
CA PRO A 198 -16.86 -26.64 -9.11
C PRO A 198 -16.94 -26.92 -7.61
N THR A 199 -17.96 -26.38 -6.96
CA THR A 199 -18.28 -26.73 -5.57
C THR A 199 -18.41 -28.25 -5.52
N ARG A 200 -17.42 -28.94 -4.95
CA ARG A 200 -17.56 -30.36 -4.67
C ARG A 200 -18.80 -30.48 -3.79
N ARG A 201 -19.93 -30.90 -4.37
CA ARG A 201 -21.06 -31.34 -3.58
C ARG A 201 -20.48 -32.37 -2.62
N ARG A 202 -20.47 -32.07 -1.34
CA ARG A 202 -20.25 -33.08 -0.29
C ARG A 202 -21.34 -34.13 -0.50
N GLY A 203 -20.98 -35.21 -1.18
CA GLY A 203 -21.81 -36.37 -1.26
C GLY A 203 -22.07 -36.81 0.18
N ILE A 204 -23.33 -36.76 0.61
CA ILE A 204 -23.75 -37.36 1.86
C ILE A 204 -23.55 -38.85 1.64
N PHE A 205 -22.40 -39.38 2.05
CA PHE A 205 -22.21 -40.82 2.17
C PHE A 205 -23.04 -41.27 3.38
N THR A 206 -24.31 -41.63 3.13
CA THR A 206 -25.06 -42.44 4.08
C THR A 206 -24.50 -43.86 4.03
N SER A 207 -23.53 -44.17 4.88
CA SER A 207 -23.09 -45.54 5.14
C SER A 207 -24.20 -46.23 5.90
N ARG A 208 -25.01 -47.04 5.20
CA ARG A 208 -25.93 -47.96 5.79
C ARG A 208 -25.12 -49.15 6.30
N ALA A 209 -24.80 -49.16 7.58
CA ALA A 209 -24.28 -50.36 8.24
C ALA A 209 -25.41 -51.39 8.36
N THR A 210 -25.33 -52.49 7.62
CA THR A 210 -26.20 -53.66 7.80
C THR A 210 -25.58 -54.51 8.89
N LEU A 211 -26.17 -54.49 10.09
CA LEU A 211 -25.85 -55.46 11.12
C LEU A 211 -26.38 -56.82 10.65
N ARG A 212 -25.51 -57.81 10.47
CA ARG A 212 -25.88 -59.22 10.42
C ARG A 212 -25.74 -59.81 11.82
N THR A 213 -26.85 -60.22 12.39
CA THR A 213 -26.91 -61.04 13.60
C THR A 213 -26.55 -62.48 13.21
N ILE A 214 -25.68 -63.12 13.98
CA ILE A 214 -25.40 -64.55 13.99
C ILE A 214 -26.16 -65.15 15.15
#